data_e333bb670db12139012d4e17fe90b6c9
#
_entry.id   e333bb670db12139012d4e17fe90b6c9
#
_cell.length_a   1.000
_cell.length_b   1.000
_cell.length_c   1.000
_cell.angle_alpha   90.00
_cell.angle_beta   90.00
_cell.angle_gamma   90.00
#
_symmetry.space_group_name_H-M   'P 1'
#
loop_
_entity.id
_entity.type
_entity.pdbx_description
1 polymer ?
#
loop_
_entity_poly.entity_id
_entity_poly.type
_entity_poly.pdbx_seq_one_letter_code
_entity_poly.pdbx_strand_id
1 'polypeptide(L)'
;MKEKTVKAIKVEPNERPCVIDLSTDLDSLQKAVSIGAPDQGLIEFVYLKDNVSILCNEEGKLIGLCPNRRLGEDILCGVFYVVAENEDGELMSLTPAQQEYYTQMFWELDVIDQADVAKTIFFRFI
;
A
#
# COMPACT_ATOMS: atom_id res chain seq x y z
N MET A 1 1.18 -23.64 -4.50
CA MET A 1 1.46 -23.56 -3.05
C MET A 1 1.69 -22.11 -2.64
N LYS A 2 1.07 -21.69 -1.56
CA LYS A 2 1.21 -20.32 -1.07
C LYS A 2 2.57 -20.13 -0.40
N GLU A 3 3.29 -19.08 -0.77
CA GLU A 3 4.55 -18.72 -0.13
C GLU A 3 4.27 -18.10 1.24
N LYS A 4 5.11 -18.38 2.24
CA LYS A 4 4.99 -17.81 3.59
C LYS A 4 5.41 -16.35 3.64
N THR A 5 6.45 -16.00 2.89
CA THR A 5 6.90 -14.62 2.72
C THR A 5 7.12 -14.35 1.24
N VAL A 6 6.91 -13.11 0.85
CA VAL A 6 7.12 -12.68 -0.54
C VAL A 6 7.91 -11.38 -0.56
N LYS A 7 8.64 -11.15 -1.64
CA LYS A 7 9.28 -9.87 -1.88
C LYS A 7 8.22 -8.83 -2.25
N ALA A 8 8.14 -7.78 -1.47
CA ALA A 8 7.21 -6.67 -1.66
C ALA A 8 7.96 -5.36 -1.47
N ILE A 9 7.34 -4.25 -1.84
CA ILE A 9 7.91 -2.93 -1.61
C ILE A 9 7.10 -2.26 -0.52
N LYS A 10 7.78 -1.85 0.55
CA LYS A 10 7.18 -1.08 1.64
C LYS A 10 7.35 0.41 1.35
N VAL A 11 6.26 1.14 1.43
CA VAL A 11 6.26 2.60 1.23
C VAL A 11 5.66 3.25 2.48
N GLU A 12 6.51 3.90 3.27
CA GLU A 12 6.08 4.63 4.47
C GLU A 12 5.98 6.12 4.18
N PRO A 13 5.10 6.85 4.90
CA PRO A 13 5.05 8.31 4.77
C PRO A 13 6.43 8.93 5.04
N ASN A 14 6.83 9.86 4.18
CA ASN A 14 8.09 10.61 4.31
C ASN A 14 9.37 9.77 4.20
N GLU A 15 9.25 8.52 3.71
CA GLU A 15 10.38 7.62 3.54
C GLU A 15 10.47 7.13 2.10
N ARG A 16 11.68 6.80 1.67
CA ARG A 16 11.89 6.17 0.36
C ARG A 16 11.38 4.73 0.39
N PRO A 17 10.87 4.22 -0.74
CA PRO A 17 10.44 2.82 -0.82
C PRO A 17 11.60 1.86 -0.56
N CYS A 18 11.30 0.71 0.02
CA CYS A 18 12.30 -0.36 0.19
C CYS A 18 11.69 -1.73 -0.05
N VAL A 19 12.50 -2.63 -0.59
CA VAL A 19 12.11 -4.03 -0.80
C VAL A 19 12.23 -4.75 0.54
N ILE A 20 11.18 -5.48 0.91
CA ILE A 20 11.13 -6.23 2.16
C ILE A 20 10.60 -7.65 1.91
N ASP A 21 10.75 -8.50 2.90
CA ASP A 21 10.06 -9.78 2.97
C ASP A 21 8.76 -9.58 3.74
N LEU A 22 7.63 -9.82 3.10
CA LEU A 22 6.31 -9.62 3.67
C LEU A 22 5.67 -10.97 3.98
N SER A 23 5.24 -11.17 5.23
CA SER A 23 4.51 -12.37 5.62
C SER A 23 3.13 -12.36 5.00
N THR A 24 2.67 -13.50 4.49
CA THR A 24 1.46 -13.59 3.68
C THR A 24 0.21 -13.99 4.46
N ASP A 25 0.31 -14.30 5.75
CA ASP A 25 -0.87 -14.62 6.54
C ASP A 25 -1.68 -13.36 6.84
N LEU A 26 -3.00 -13.53 6.95
CA LEU A 26 -3.92 -12.40 7.10
C LEU A 26 -3.61 -11.52 8.31
N ASP A 27 -3.32 -12.13 9.47
CA ASP A 27 -3.02 -11.35 10.68
C ASP A 27 -1.79 -10.47 10.49
N SER A 28 -0.73 -11.01 9.89
CA SER A 28 0.48 -10.23 9.60
C SER A 28 0.22 -9.10 8.61
N LEU A 29 -0.60 -9.34 7.59
CA LEU A 29 -0.96 -8.33 6.60
C LEU A 29 -1.78 -7.20 7.24
N GLN A 30 -2.74 -7.54 8.10
CA GLN A 30 -3.53 -6.55 8.82
C GLN A 30 -2.65 -5.69 9.73
N LYS A 31 -1.71 -6.30 10.42
CA LYS A 31 -0.74 -5.56 11.25
C LYS A 31 0.16 -4.66 10.39
N ALA A 32 0.62 -5.18 9.25
CA ALA A 32 1.51 -4.45 8.36
C ALA A 32 0.87 -3.15 7.85
N VAL A 33 -0.43 -3.13 7.57
CA VAL A 33 -1.13 -1.94 7.07
C VAL A 33 -1.67 -1.06 8.19
N SER A 34 -1.50 -1.46 9.44
CA SER A 34 -2.08 -0.75 10.60
C SER A 34 -1.04 -0.02 11.44
N ILE A 35 0.16 0.16 10.93
CA ILE A 35 1.21 0.94 11.59
C ILE A 35 0.72 2.38 11.74
N GLY A 36 0.74 2.87 12.99
CA GLY A 36 0.24 4.21 13.31
C GLY A 36 -1.27 4.28 13.55
N ALA A 37 -1.99 3.18 13.36
CA ALA A 37 -3.42 3.13 13.64
C ALA A 37 -3.66 2.71 15.11
N PRO A 38 -4.79 3.14 15.71
CA PRO A 38 -5.11 2.74 17.09
C PRO A 38 -5.45 1.25 17.22
N ASP A 39 -6.01 0.65 16.15
CA ASP A 39 -6.42 -0.74 16.14
C ASP A 39 -5.95 -1.42 14.87
N GLN A 40 -5.90 -2.75 14.89
CA GLN A 40 -5.61 -3.55 13.70
C GLN A 40 -6.80 -3.46 12.75
N GLY A 41 -6.55 -2.88 11.56
CA GLY A 41 -7.57 -2.67 10.55
C GLY A 41 -7.65 -3.79 9.52
N LEU A 42 -8.57 -3.61 8.58
CA LEU A 42 -8.74 -4.52 7.45
C LEU A 42 -7.85 -4.08 6.28
N ILE A 43 -7.50 -5.04 5.45
CA ILE A 43 -6.69 -4.77 4.25
C ILE A 43 -7.58 -4.43 3.06
N GLU A 44 -7.05 -3.60 2.16
CA GLU A 44 -7.64 -3.30 0.88
C GLU A 44 -6.58 -3.48 -0.20
N PHE A 45 -6.96 -4.05 -1.33
CA PHE A 45 -6.11 -4.14 -2.51
C PHE A 45 -6.57 -3.12 -3.53
N VAL A 46 -5.62 -2.30 -4.01
CA VAL A 46 -5.87 -1.36 -5.10
C VAL A 46 -5.07 -1.82 -6.31
N TYR A 47 -5.77 -2.30 -7.33
CA TYR A 47 -5.13 -2.84 -8.52
C TYR A 47 -4.35 -1.75 -9.29
N LEU A 48 -3.14 -2.05 -9.72
CA LEU A 48 -2.32 -1.16 -10.54
C LEU A 48 -2.32 -1.59 -12.01
N LYS A 49 -1.62 -2.67 -12.31
CA LYS A 49 -1.65 -3.29 -13.64
C LYS A 49 -1.00 -4.68 -13.58
N ASP A 50 -1.24 -5.48 -14.61
CA ASP A 50 -0.74 -6.86 -14.70
C ASP A 50 -1.15 -7.65 -13.47
N ASN A 51 -0.21 -8.22 -12.74
CA ASN A 51 -0.47 -8.97 -11.52
C ASN A 51 -0.07 -8.20 -10.26
N VAL A 52 -0.05 -6.86 -10.32
CA VAL A 52 0.47 -6.02 -9.23
C VAL A 52 -0.64 -5.15 -8.65
N SER A 53 -0.69 -5.11 -7.33
CA SER A 53 -1.62 -4.29 -6.57
C SER A 53 -0.92 -3.59 -5.41
N ILE A 54 -1.58 -2.57 -4.87
CA ILE A 54 -1.20 -1.95 -3.61
C ILE A 54 -2.02 -2.59 -2.52
N LEU A 55 -1.35 -2.96 -1.42
CA LEU A 55 -1.97 -3.45 -0.20
C LEU A 55 -1.93 -2.32 0.82
N CYS A 56 -3.08 -1.88 1.31
CA CYS A 56 -3.18 -0.76 2.24
C CYS A 56 -4.29 -0.98 3.27
N ASN A 57 -4.39 -0.05 4.23
CA ASN A 57 -5.46 -0.06 5.23
C ASN A 57 -6.75 0.44 4.58
N GLU A 58 -7.83 -0.32 4.71
CA GLU A 58 -9.13 0.03 4.13
C GLU A 58 -9.65 1.39 4.59
N GLU A 59 -9.35 1.79 5.82
CA GLU A 59 -9.87 3.01 6.42
C GLU A 59 -8.81 4.08 6.68
N GLY A 60 -7.64 3.97 6.05
CA GLY A 60 -6.49 4.84 6.35
C GLY A 60 -6.83 6.34 6.36
N LYS A 61 -7.61 6.82 5.39
CA LYS A 61 -8.02 8.23 5.32
C LYS A 61 -8.98 8.59 6.46
N LEU A 62 -9.95 7.72 6.73
CA LEU A 62 -11.01 7.98 7.70
C LEU A 62 -10.49 8.01 9.13
N ILE A 63 -9.47 7.21 9.43
CA ILE A 63 -8.86 7.17 10.77
C ILE A 63 -7.68 8.13 10.91
N GLY A 64 -7.41 8.92 9.87
CA GLY A 64 -6.41 9.98 9.94
C GLY A 64 -4.97 9.55 9.89
N LEU A 65 -4.67 8.44 9.20
CA LEU A 65 -3.27 8.05 8.99
C LEU A 65 -2.55 9.09 8.15
N CYS A 66 -1.24 9.21 8.34
CA CYS A 66 -0.42 10.22 7.67
C CYS A 66 -0.51 10.08 6.15
N PRO A 67 -0.76 11.17 5.40
CA PRO A 67 -0.72 11.13 3.94
C PRO A 67 0.64 10.65 3.45
N ASN A 68 0.66 9.79 2.44
CA ASN A 68 1.88 9.12 1.98
C ASN A 68 2.23 9.49 0.54
N ARG A 69 1.45 9.03 -0.41
CA ARG A 69 1.71 9.27 -1.84
C ARG A 69 0.40 9.56 -2.57
N ARG A 70 0.50 10.34 -3.64
CA ARG A 70 -0.60 10.50 -4.59
C ARG A 70 -0.61 9.29 -5.52
N LEU A 71 -1.81 8.83 -5.86
CA LEU A 71 -2.01 7.78 -6.84
C LEU A 71 -3.12 8.25 -7.78
N GLY A 72 -2.73 8.81 -8.93
CA GLY A 72 -3.68 9.48 -9.80
C GLY A 72 -4.33 10.65 -9.06
N GLU A 73 -5.64 10.64 -8.98
CA GLU A 73 -6.40 11.67 -8.26
C GLU A 73 -6.65 11.30 -6.80
N ASP A 74 -6.26 10.10 -6.40
CA ASP A 74 -6.42 9.63 -5.03
C ASP A 74 -5.14 9.86 -4.22
N ILE A 75 -5.26 9.72 -2.90
CA ILE A 75 -4.16 9.85 -1.96
C ILE A 75 -4.18 8.61 -1.07
N LEU A 76 -3.01 7.97 -0.95
CA LEU A 76 -2.83 6.84 -0.05
C LEU A 76 -2.34 7.38 1.30
N CYS A 77 -3.01 6.99 2.38
CA CYS A 77 -2.66 7.41 3.74
C CYS A 77 -2.20 6.21 4.56
N GLY A 78 -1.12 6.40 5.32
CA GLY A 78 -0.48 5.34 6.07
C GLY A 78 0.50 4.54 5.21
N VAL A 79 1.16 3.56 5.83
CA VAL A 79 2.05 2.65 5.12
C VAL A 79 1.26 1.81 4.10
N PHE A 80 1.84 1.60 2.93
CA PHE A 80 1.29 0.65 1.98
C PHE A 80 2.39 -0.21 1.38
N TYR A 81 1.99 -1.29 0.72
CA TYR A 81 2.92 -2.25 0.13
C TYR A 81 2.55 -2.50 -1.32
N VAL A 82 3.55 -2.59 -2.19
CA VAL A 82 3.35 -3.04 -3.56
C VAL A 82 3.57 -4.54 -3.57
N VAL A 83 2.58 -5.28 -4.03
CA VAL A 83 2.56 -6.75 -3.98
C VAL A 83 2.16 -7.33 -5.33
N ALA A 84 2.56 -8.59 -5.58
CA ALA A 84 2.12 -9.32 -6.76
C ALA A 84 1.17 -10.45 -6.33
N GLU A 85 0.30 -10.86 -7.25
CA GLU A 85 -0.64 -11.96 -7.03
C GLU A 85 -0.58 -12.93 -8.20
N ASN A 86 -0.84 -14.22 -7.93
CA ASN A 86 -1.02 -15.21 -8.99
C ASN A 86 -2.48 -15.24 -9.43
N GLU A 87 -2.81 -16.13 -10.37
CA GLU A 87 -4.17 -16.26 -10.91
C GLU A 87 -5.21 -16.66 -9.85
N ASP A 88 -4.78 -17.30 -8.78
CA ASP A 88 -5.65 -17.73 -7.68
C ASP A 88 -5.82 -16.65 -6.60
N GLY A 89 -5.22 -15.48 -6.80
CA GLY A 89 -5.26 -14.39 -5.83
C GLY A 89 -4.32 -14.54 -4.65
N GLU A 90 -3.39 -15.50 -4.71
CA GLU A 90 -2.38 -15.67 -3.69
C GLU A 90 -1.22 -14.72 -3.92
N LEU A 91 -0.67 -14.16 -2.84
CA LEU A 91 0.49 -13.27 -2.94
C LEU A 91 1.72 -14.04 -3.41
N MET A 92 2.49 -13.42 -4.29
CA MET A 92 3.76 -13.92 -4.77
C MET A 92 4.78 -12.80 -4.81
N SER A 93 6.05 -13.16 -4.91
CA SER A 93 7.13 -12.16 -4.94
C SER A 93 7.08 -11.32 -6.21
N LEU A 94 7.31 -10.03 -6.05
CA LEU A 94 7.60 -9.16 -7.18
C LEU A 94 8.88 -9.64 -7.87
N THR A 95 8.90 -9.62 -9.20
CA THR A 95 10.13 -9.90 -9.94
C THR A 95 11.15 -8.78 -9.72
N PRO A 96 12.45 -9.01 -9.97
CA PRO A 96 13.43 -7.93 -9.89
C PRO A 96 13.07 -6.71 -10.75
N ALA A 97 12.53 -6.93 -11.95
CA ALA A 97 12.09 -5.83 -12.82
C ALA A 97 10.92 -5.05 -12.22
N GLN A 98 9.95 -5.75 -11.62
CA GLN A 98 8.83 -5.11 -10.93
C GLN A 98 9.32 -4.33 -9.70
N GLN A 99 10.24 -4.90 -8.94
CA GLN A 99 10.83 -4.23 -7.79
C GLN A 99 11.47 -2.90 -8.19
N GLU A 100 12.24 -2.89 -9.28
CA GLU A 100 12.87 -1.67 -9.77
C GLU A 100 11.84 -0.65 -10.25
N TYR A 101 10.88 -1.10 -11.06
CA TYR A 101 9.86 -0.22 -11.65
C TYR A 101 9.04 0.49 -10.57
N TYR A 102 8.52 -0.26 -9.59
CA TYR A 102 7.66 0.32 -8.56
C TYR A 102 8.42 1.08 -7.49
N THR A 103 9.68 0.73 -7.23
CA THR A 103 10.56 1.54 -6.38
C THR A 103 10.74 2.93 -7.00
N GLN A 104 10.98 3.00 -8.31
CA GLN A 104 11.09 4.27 -9.02
C GLN A 104 9.77 5.04 -9.03
N MET A 105 8.65 4.36 -9.19
CA MET A 105 7.34 4.97 -9.23
C MET A 105 7.03 5.76 -7.95
N PHE A 106 7.43 5.25 -6.80
CA PHE A 106 7.15 5.87 -5.50
C PHE A 106 8.38 6.52 -4.85
N TRP A 107 9.44 6.71 -5.62
CA TRP A 107 10.72 7.24 -5.10
C TRP A 107 10.59 8.66 -4.53
N GLU A 108 9.88 9.55 -5.24
CA GLU A 108 9.71 10.92 -4.79
C GLU A 108 8.70 11.02 -3.66
N LEU A 109 9.02 11.85 -2.66
CA LEU A 109 8.13 12.10 -1.54
C LEU A 109 7.12 13.17 -1.95
N ASP A 110 5.84 12.90 -1.74
CA ASP A 110 4.80 13.87 -2.06
C ASP A 110 4.53 14.79 -0.87
N VAL A 111 4.33 16.06 -1.16
CA VAL A 111 3.90 17.04 -0.17
C VAL A 111 2.38 17.13 -0.25
N ILE A 112 1.71 16.61 0.78
CA ILE A 112 0.25 16.48 0.80
C ILE A 112 -0.26 17.06 2.13
N ASP A 113 -1.22 17.97 2.06
CA ASP A 113 -1.86 18.51 3.28
C ASP A 113 -3.21 17.82 3.55
N GLN A 114 -3.80 18.11 4.71
CA GLN A 114 -5.07 17.49 5.10
C GLN A 114 -6.25 17.97 4.27
N ALA A 115 -6.17 19.16 3.70
CA ALA A 115 -7.21 19.67 2.80
C ALA A 115 -7.25 18.84 1.52
N ASP A 116 -6.09 18.41 1.01
CA ASP A 116 -6.02 17.53 -0.17
C ASP A 116 -6.67 16.19 0.14
N VAL A 117 -6.39 15.61 1.31
CA VAL A 117 -6.99 14.33 1.74
C VAL A 117 -8.50 14.47 1.86
N ALA A 118 -8.97 15.55 2.48
CA ALA A 118 -10.41 15.81 2.65
C ALA A 118 -11.16 15.85 1.31
N LYS A 119 -10.55 16.44 0.28
CA LYS A 119 -11.14 16.48 -1.06
C LYS A 119 -11.33 15.07 -1.63
N THR A 120 -10.37 14.17 -1.44
CA THR A 120 -10.48 12.80 -1.96
C THR A 120 -11.59 12.02 -1.25
N ILE A 121 -11.79 12.25 0.04
CA ILE A 121 -12.88 11.63 0.80
C ILE A 121 -14.22 12.14 0.30
N PHE A 122 -14.34 13.44 0.11
CA PHE A 122 -15.58 14.06 -0.36
C PHE A 122 -16.00 13.48 -1.72
N PHE A 123 -15.10 13.43 -2.69
CA PHE A 123 -15.40 12.89 -4.01
C PHE A 123 -15.76 11.40 -3.98
N ARG A 124 -15.23 10.66 -3.03
CA ARG A 124 -15.51 9.22 -2.90
C ARG A 124 -16.97 8.94 -2.53
N PHE A 125 -17.61 9.85 -1.81
CA PHE A 125 -18.96 9.63 -1.26
C PHE A 125 -20.07 10.40 -1.98
N ILE A 126 -19.76 11.12 -3.03
CA ILE A 126 -20.76 11.76 -3.86
C ILE A 126 -20.91 11.01 -5.18
#